data_eeb04a8df75be9e809b6bf35561abd8d
#
_entry.id   eeb04a8df75be9e809b6bf35561abd8d
#
_cell.length_a   1.000
_cell.length_b   1.000
_cell.length_c   1.000
_cell.angle_alpha   90.00
_cell.angle_beta   90.00
_cell.angle_gamma   90.00
#
_symmetry.space_group_name_H-M   'P 1'
#
loop_
_entity.id
_entity.type
_entity.pdbx_description
1 polymer ?
#
loop_
_entity_poly.entity_id
_entity_poly.type
_entity_poly.pdbx_seq_one_letter_code
_entity_poly.pdbx_strand_id
1 'polypeptide(L)'
;ARRKIVAYVESYDDVSFWRTLLGEFEDDTRYFEVMLPSKTTLAKGKKSVLMNELGSQLGQNMIACVDSDYDYLLQGATHTSRYIINNKYVFHTYAYAIENYQCYSGALHEVCVMATLNDHPLVDFVAFMKMYSQIAYPLFIWSVWFYRKHILSEFSLLDFCSFVKLDQVSVYRPERSLENMSRRVRRKLQELEHRHPKAIGEIEAMKEEFAQLGVYPDNTYMFIQGHHIMDSVVMKLLTPVCNVLRREREAEIKELAEHDMQFHNELTSYQRRQLGVDIVLRKHTSYKESPLYKRLESDIRRFLKHID
;
A
#
# COMPACT_ATOMS: atom_id res chain seq x y z
N ALA A 1 -7.73 28.42 23.29
CA ALA A 1 -7.81 28.07 21.87
C ALA A 1 -7.16 26.70 21.69
N ARG A 2 -7.74 25.82 20.87
CA ARG A 2 -7.13 24.53 20.53
C ARG A 2 -5.79 24.74 19.81
N ARG A 3 -4.79 23.95 20.14
CA ARG A 3 -3.50 23.97 19.46
C ARG A 3 -3.65 23.43 18.04
N LYS A 4 -3.17 24.18 17.06
CA LYS A 4 -3.11 23.72 15.68
C LYS A 4 -1.77 23.04 15.40
N ILE A 5 -1.79 21.86 14.81
CA ILE A 5 -0.62 21.15 14.31
C ILE A 5 -0.81 20.98 12.78
N VAL A 6 0.10 21.55 11.99
CA VAL A 6 0.07 21.43 10.55
C VAL A 6 0.81 20.16 10.13
N ALA A 7 0.17 19.32 9.34
CA ALA A 7 0.74 18.11 8.78
C ALA A 7 0.87 18.27 7.25
N TYR A 8 2.09 18.42 6.77
CA TYR A 8 2.37 18.47 5.34
C TYR A 8 2.46 17.08 4.75
N VAL A 9 1.81 16.87 3.60
CA VAL A 9 1.80 15.63 2.82
C VAL A 9 2.34 15.86 1.41
N GLU A 10 2.71 14.78 0.70
CA GLU A 10 3.37 14.86 -0.60
C GLU A 10 2.39 15.11 -1.76
N SER A 11 1.16 14.59 -1.65
CA SER A 11 0.17 14.65 -2.72
C SER A 11 -1.26 14.80 -2.20
N TYR A 12 -2.20 15.14 -3.09
CA TYR A 12 -3.62 15.17 -2.75
C TYR A 12 -4.17 13.79 -2.36
N ASP A 13 -3.60 12.72 -2.90
CA ASP A 13 -4.01 11.34 -2.58
C ASP A 13 -3.70 10.99 -1.12
N ASP A 14 -2.64 11.57 -0.55
CA ASP A 14 -2.20 11.33 0.83
C ASP A 14 -3.10 12.00 1.88
N VAL A 15 -3.79 13.08 1.50
CA VAL A 15 -4.58 13.88 2.43
C VAL A 15 -5.61 13.04 3.20
N SER A 16 -6.35 12.19 2.49
CA SER A 16 -7.40 11.38 3.12
C SER A 16 -6.82 10.35 4.11
N PHE A 17 -5.71 9.70 3.76
CA PHE A 17 -5.05 8.72 4.62
C PHE A 17 -4.54 9.35 5.92
N TRP A 18 -3.73 10.40 5.79
CA TRP A 18 -3.16 11.07 6.94
C TRP A 18 -4.21 11.82 7.78
N ARG A 19 -5.25 12.37 7.13
CA ARG A 19 -6.39 12.96 7.85
C ARG A 19 -7.13 11.92 8.69
N THR A 20 -7.32 10.72 8.16
CA THR A 20 -7.95 9.61 8.87
C THR A 20 -7.14 9.21 10.10
N LEU A 21 -5.82 9.04 9.96
CA LEU A 21 -4.94 8.68 11.06
C LEU A 21 -4.87 9.79 12.13
N LEU A 22 -4.53 11.01 11.72
CA LEU A 22 -4.32 12.12 12.65
C LEU A 22 -5.60 12.55 13.34
N GLY A 23 -6.75 12.42 12.68
CA GLY A 23 -8.05 12.75 13.23
C GLY A 23 -8.43 11.93 14.46
N GLU A 24 -7.88 10.73 14.62
CA GLU A 24 -8.09 9.87 15.81
C GLU A 24 -7.42 10.43 17.07
N PHE A 25 -6.52 11.38 16.92
CA PHE A 25 -5.76 12.00 18.01
C PHE A 25 -6.16 13.45 18.29
N GLU A 26 -7.24 13.93 17.69
CA GLU A 26 -7.81 15.25 17.97
C GLU A 26 -8.66 15.21 19.25
N ASP A 27 -8.61 16.31 19.99
CA ASP A 27 -9.37 16.50 21.23
C ASP A 27 -9.67 17.99 21.46
N ASP A 28 -10.14 18.34 22.65
CA ASP A 28 -10.43 19.73 23.03
C ASP A 28 -9.18 20.62 23.13
N THR A 29 -7.99 20.03 23.18
CA THR A 29 -6.72 20.75 23.31
C THR A 29 -6.03 20.98 21.98
N ARG A 30 -6.21 20.09 21.00
CA ARG A 30 -5.48 20.10 19.71
C ARG A 30 -6.33 19.64 18.51
N TYR A 31 -5.88 20.03 17.32
CA TYR A 31 -6.38 19.53 16.04
C TYR A 31 -5.29 19.55 14.99
N PHE A 32 -5.46 18.75 13.94
CA PHE A 32 -4.52 18.67 12.82
C PHE A 32 -5.12 19.30 11.57
N GLU A 33 -4.28 20.03 10.83
CA GLU A 33 -4.60 20.51 9.50
C GLU A 33 -3.65 19.85 8.51
N VAL A 34 -4.21 18.95 7.68
CA VAL A 34 -3.45 18.21 6.67
C VAL A 34 -3.47 19.00 5.36
N MET A 35 -2.30 19.34 4.83
CA MET A 35 -2.19 20.19 3.65
C MET A 35 -0.93 19.91 2.82
N LEU A 36 -0.95 20.36 1.57
CA LEU A 36 0.23 20.34 0.71
C LEU A 36 1.09 21.58 0.90
N PRO A 37 2.40 21.51 0.63
CA PRO A 37 3.26 22.67 0.53
C PRO A 37 2.76 23.66 -0.54
N SER A 38 3.09 24.93 -0.38
CA SER A 38 2.67 25.97 -1.32
C SER A 38 3.23 25.79 -2.74
N LYS A 39 2.55 26.38 -3.74
CA LYS A 39 2.77 26.16 -5.17
C LYS A 39 4.20 26.38 -5.70
N THR A 40 5.03 27.15 -5.04
CA THR A 40 6.42 27.43 -5.45
C THR A 40 7.32 26.21 -5.40
N THR A 41 6.89 25.14 -4.75
CA THR A 41 7.67 23.95 -4.46
C THR A 41 7.34 22.74 -5.34
N LEU A 42 6.27 22.83 -6.15
CA LEU A 42 5.77 21.71 -6.97
C LEU A 42 6.70 21.27 -8.14
N ALA A 43 7.69 22.09 -8.50
CA ALA A 43 8.58 21.82 -9.65
C ALA A 43 9.74 20.83 -9.33
N LYS A 44 9.98 20.53 -8.06
CA LYS A 44 11.01 19.59 -7.60
C LYS A 44 10.34 18.40 -6.92
N GLY A 45 10.93 17.22 -6.97
CA GLY A 45 10.37 16.01 -6.35
C GLY A 45 9.78 16.30 -4.96
N LYS A 46 8.52 15.97 -4.76
CA LYS A 46 7.67 16.40 -3.64
C LYS A 46 8.32 16.13 -2.26
N LYS A 47 8.91 14.97 -2.09
CA LYS A 47 9.63 14.58 -0.88
C LYS A 47 10.86 15.44 -0.60
N SER A 48 11.65 15.77 -1.64
CA SER A 48 12.81 16.66 -1.53
C SER A 48 12.42 18.05 -1.08
N VAL A 49 11.25 18.53 -1.51
CA VAL A 49 10.71 19.82 -1.11
C VAL A 49 10.35 19.85 0.37
N LEU A 50 9.60 18.85 0.82
CA LEU A 50 9.25 18.72 2.25
C LEU A 50 10.51 18.69 3.14
N MET A 51 11.58 18.05 2.66
CA MET A 51 12.81 17.92 3.43
C MET A 51 13.71 19.14 3.37
N ASN A 52 13.85 19.77 2.20
CA ASN A 52 14.81 20.86 2.00
C ASN A 52 14.24 22.25 2.35
N GLU A 53 12.96 22.47 2.06
CA GLU A 53 12.34 23.79 2.23
C GLU A 53 11.61 23.94 3.57
N LEU A 54 11.00 22.87 4.05
CA LEU A 54 10.25 22.86 5.30
C LEU A 54 11.03 22.22 6.45
N GLY A 55 12.13 21.53 6.18
CA GLY A 55 12.88 20.76 7.17
C GLY A 55 13.35 21.57 8.38
N SER A 56 13.73 22.84 8.18
CA SER A 56 14.10 23.76 9.27
C SER A 56 12.91 24.29 10.07
N GLN A 57 11.68 24.16 9.54
CA GLN A 57 10.45 24.63 10.17
C GLN A 57 9.70 23.51 10.90
N LEU A 58 10.07 22.25 10.67
CA LEU A 58 9.45 21.11 11.34
C LEU A 58 9.68 21.18 12.85
N GLY A 59 8.63 20.94 13.61
CA GLY A 59 8.64 21.07 15.05
C GLY A 59 7.31 20.64 15.66
N GLN A 60 7.09 21.04 16.89
CA GLN A 60 5.91 20.64 17.66
C GLN A 60 4.56 21.07 17.06
N ASN A 61 4.54 22.11 16.21
CA ASN A 61 3.32 22.61 15.55
C ASN A 61 3.31 22.37 14.04
N MET A 62 4.34 21.72 13.51
CA MET A 62 4.49 21.44 12.08
C MET A 62 5.22 20.12 11.86
N ILE A 63 4.55 19.15 11.29
CA ILE A 63 5.08 17.82 10.99
C ILE A 63 5.02 17.55 9.50
N ALA A 64 5.84 16.62 9.03
CA ALA A 64 5.80 16.09 7.67
C ALA A 64 5.35 14.63 7.68
N CYS A 65 4.49 14.27 6.74
CA CYS A 65 3.95 12.93 6.56
C CYS A 65 4.26 12.47 5.14
N VAL A 66 5.08 11.45 5.00
CA VAL A 66 5.68 11.03 3.72
C VAL A 66 5.51 9.54 3.47
N ASP A 67 5.59 9.14 2.20
CA ASP A 67 5.75 7.75 1.84
C ASP A 67 7.17 7.26 2.21
N SER A 68 7.28 6.02 2.65
CA SER A 68 8.58 5.43 2.94
C SER A 68 9.41 5.20 1.67
N ASP A 69 8.78 4.82 0.58
CA ASP A 69 9.48 4.20 -0.55
C ASP A 69 10.41 3.08 -0.03
N TYR A 70 11.71 3.15 -0.33
CA TYR A 70 12.71 2.26 0.28
C TYR A 70 13.46 2.91 1.46
N ASP A 71 13.17 4.16 1.82
CA ASP A 71 13.94 4.87 2.85
C ASP A 71 13.90 4.17 4.21
N TYR A 72 12.77 3.57 4.58
CA TYR A 72 12.67 2.75 5.78
C TYR A 72 13.58 1.51 5.72
N LEU A 73 13.65 0.85 4.57
CA LEU A 73 14.47 -0.36 4.37
C LEU A 73 15.97 -0.05 4.27
N LEU A 74 16.33 1.16 3.88
CA LEU A 74 17.71 1.59 3.74
C LEU A 74 18.37 1.96 5.08
N GLN A 75 17.60 2.17 6.15
CA GLN A 75 18.10 2.43 7.51
C GLN A 75 19.23 3.46 7.60
N GLY A 76 19.08 4.58 6.88
CA GLY A 76 20.05 5.67 6.89
C GLY A 76 21.19 5.54 5.88
N ALA A 77 21.17 4.56 4.98
CA ALA A 77 22.18 4.40 3.94
C ALA A 77 22.20 5.57 2.93
N THR A 78 21.07 6.25 2.73
CA THR A 78 20.98 7.48 1.94
C THR A 78 20.73 8.69 2.83
N HIS A 79 20.99 9.90 2.31
CA HIS A 79 20.70 11.14 3.04
C HIS A 79 19.21 11.25 3.38
N THR A 80 18.33 10.95 2.42
CA THR A 80 16.87 10.98 2.58
C THR A 80 16.42 9.99 3.65
N SER A 81 16.85 8.74 3.56
CA SER A 81 16.54 7.70 4.54
C SER A 81 16.98 8.12 5.96
N ARG A 82 18.20 8.62 6.10
CA ARG A 82 18.73 9.08 7.40
C ARG A 82 17.88 10.20 7.99
N TYR A 83 17.49 11.16 7.17
CA TYR A 83 16.65 12.28 7.61
C TYR A 83 15.27 11.80 8.08
N ILE A 84 14.60 10.97 7.28
CA ILE A 84 13.25 10.47 7.57
C ILE A 84 13.23 9.65 8.86
N ILE A 85 14.19 8.76 9.04
CA ILE A 85 14.22 7.85 10.21
C ILE A 85 14.57 8.58 11.50
N ASN A 86 15.49 9.57 11.44
CA ASN A 86 16.01 10.23 12.63
C ASN A 86 15.26 11.50 13.03
N ASN A 87 14.39 12.04 12.18
CA ASN A 87 13.65 13.25 12.48
C ASN A 87 12.31 12.93 13.17
N LYS A 88 12.20 13.26 14.44
CA LYS A 88 11.00 13.00 15.26
C LYS A 88 9.72 13.73 14.82
N TYR A 89 9.83 14.66 13.89
CA TYR A 89 8.73 15.42 13.31
C TYR A 89 8.38 14.97 11.89
N VAL A 90 9.01 13.90 11.42
CA VAL A 90 8.71 13.27 10.14
C VAL A 90 8.09 11.89 10.39
N PHE A 91 6.89 11.70 9.92
CA PHE A 91 6.17 10.43 9.95
C PHE A 91 6.18 9.82 8.56
N HIS A 92 6.48 8.55 8.49
CA HIS A 92 6.53 7.83 7.23
C HIS A 92 5.70 6.55 7.28
N THR A 93 5.24 6.08 6.14
CA THR A 93 4.27 5.00 6.05
C THR A 93 4.75 3.62 6.55
N TYR A 94 6.03 3.39 6.80
CA TYR A 94 6.64 2.06 6.96
C TYR A 94 6.46 1.15 5.75
N ALA A 95 5.21 0.94 5.29
CA ALA A 95 4.92 0.39 3.98
C ALA A 95 5.54 1.26 2.88
N TYR A 96 5.64 0.75 1.66
CA TYR A 96 6.22 1.55 0.57
C TYR A 96 5.51 2.89 0.41
N ALA A 97 4.16 2.88 0.35
CA ALA A 97 3.31 4.06 0.19
C ALA A 97 1.92 3.81 0.79
N ILE A 98 1.03 4.82 0.75
CA ILE A 98 -0.35 4.70 1.26
C ILE A 98 -1.16 3.63 0.51
N GLU A 99 -0.90 3.41 -0.79
CA GLU A 99 -1.61 2.40 -1.58
C GLU A 99 -1.43 0.99 -1.01
N ASN A 100 -0.30 0.69 -0.37
CA ASN A 100 -0.09 -0.59 0.29
C ASN A 100 -1.08 -0.82 1.43
N TYR A 101 -1.47 0.24 2.17
CA TYR A 101 -2.54 0.17 3.17
C TYR A 101 -3.90 -0.04 2.51
N GLN A 102 -4.21 0.74 1.47
CA GLN A 102 -5.45 0.58 0.71
C GLN A 102 -5.59 -0.84 0.15
N CYS A 103 -4.47 -1.50 -0.17
CA CYS A 103 -4.37 -2.87 -0.64
C CYS A 103 -4.16 -3.91 0.48
N TYR A 104 -4.36 -3.54 1.75
CA TYR A 104 -4.18 -4.47 2.86
C TYR A 104 -5.09 -5.70 2.74
N SER A 105 -4.50 -6.89 2.69
CA SER A 105 -5.19 -8.13 2.35
C SER A 105 -6.37 -8.44 3.26
N GLY A 106 -6.26 -8.11 4.55
CA GLY A 106 -7.35 -8.30 5.53
C GLY A 106 -8.58 -7.43 5.31
N ALA A 107 -8.47 -6.38 4.46
CA ALA A 107 -9.58 -5.48 4.16
C ALA A 107 -10.22 -5.72 2.78
N LEU A 108 -9.62 -6.55 1.92
CA LEU A 108 -10.07 -6.66 0.52
C LEU A 108 -11.46 -7.29 0.35
N HIS A 109 -11.85 -8.21 1.25
CA HIS A 109 -13.21 -8.74 1.25
C HIS A 109 -14.23 -7.63 1.51
N GLU A 110 -13.99 -6.78 2.50
CA GLU A 110 -14.87 -5.65 2.81
C GLU A 110 -14.95 -4.66 1.65
N VAL A 111 -13.85 -4.43 0.93
CA VAL A 111 -13.85 -3.62 -0.30
C VAL A 111 -14.81 -4.23 -1.34
N CYS A 112 -14.80 -5.54 -1.52
CA CYS A 112 -15.75 -6.22 -2.42
C CYS A 112 -17.19 -6.03 -1.97
N VAL A 113 -17.46 -6.21 -0.67
CA VAL A 113 -18.82 -6.02 -0.10
C VAL A 113 -19.32 -4.59 -0.32
N MET A 114 -18.48 -3.60 -0.02
CA MET A 114 -18.83 -2.18 -0.21
C MET A 114 -19.09 -1.82 -1.69
N ALA A 115 -18.33 -2.42 -2.61
CA ALA A 115 -18.45 -2.15 -4.03
C ALA A 115 -19.65 -2.87 -4.70
N THR A 116 -20.02 -4.05 -4.20
CA THR A 116 -20.97 -4.94 -4.87
C THR A 116 -22.24 -5.21 -4.08
N LEU A 117 -22.26 -4.85 -2.79
CA LEU A 117 -23.38 -5.16 -1.87
C LEU A 117 -23.70 -6.66 -1.80
N ASN A 118 -22.67 -7.50 -1.99
CA ASN A 118 -22.74 -8.96 -1.90
C ASN A 118 -21.59 -9.46 -1.01
N ASP A 119 -21.93 -10.17 0.06
CA ASP A 119 -20.98 -10.62 1.10
C ASP A 119 -20.52 -12.08 0.89
N HIS A 120 -20.68 -12.62 -0.32
CA HIS A 120 -20.24 -13.97 -0.63
C HIS A 120 -18.69 -14.05 -0.72
N PRO A 121 -18.02 -14.89 0.09
CA PRO A 121 -16.55 -15.00 0.08
C PRO A 121 -16.10 -15.93 -1.06
N LEU A 122 -15.73 -15.36 -2.21
CA LEU A 122 -15.25 -16.11 -3.38
C LEU A 122 -13.76 -16.45 -3.32
N VAL A 123 -12.94 -15.59 -2.70
CA VAL A 123 -11.48 -15.72 -2.68
C VAL A 123 -10.96 -15.41 -1.28
N ASP A 124 -10.05 -16.23 -0.79
CA ASP A 124 -9.25 -15.92 0.41
C ASP A 124 -8.13 -14.94 0.01
N PHE A 125 -8.40 -13.64 0.15
CA PHE A 125 -7.45 -12.59 -0.19
C PHE A 125 -6.20 -12.61 0.70
N VAL A 126 -6.32 -13.00 1.96
CA VAL A 126 -5.20 -13.08 2.89
C VAL A 126 -4.24 -14.17 2.44
N ALA A 127 -4.76 -15.36 2.18
CA ALA A 127 -3.95 -16.47 1.67
C ALA A 127 -3.33 -16.16 0.30
N PHE A 128 -4.09 -15.50 -0.61
CA PHE A 128 -3.58 -15.14 -1.92
C PHE A 128 -2.42 -14.13 -1.84
N MET A 129 -2.57 -13.04 -1.09
CA MET A 129 -1.54 -12.01 -0.96
C MET A 129 -0.31 -12.52 -0.18
N LYS A 130 -0.50 -13.46 0.74
CA LYS A 130 0.60 -14.17 1.39
C LYS A 130 1.40 -14.99 0.38
N MET A 131 0.76 -15.82 -0.44
CA MET A 131 1.43 -16.58 -1.50
C MET A 131 2.12 -15.69 -2.52
N TYR A 132 1.46 -14.60 -2.95
CA TYR A 132 2.06 -13.58 -3.81
C TYR A 132 3.36 -13.05 -3.21
N SER A 133 3.32 -12.66 -1.93
CA SER A 133 4.47 -12.11 -1.22
C SER A 133 5.62 -13.11 -1.10
N GLN A 134 5.33 -14.35 -0.78
CA GLN A 134 6.34 -15.43 -0.69
C GLN A 134 7.06 -15.66 -2.02
N ILE A 135 6.33 -15.59 -3.13
CA ILE A 135 6.92 -15.71 -4.49
C ILE A 135 7.77 -14.49 -4.83
N ALA A 136 7.29 -13.29 -4.50
CA ALA A 136 7.98 -12.03 -4.82
C ALA A 136 9.22 -11.79 -3.96
N TYR A 137 9.21 -12.25 -2.70
CA TYR A 137 10.21 -11.94 -1.67
C TYR A 137 11.67 -12.12 -2.11
N PRO A 138 12.09 -13.27 -2.66
CA PRO A 138 13.50 -13.43 -3.03
C PRO A 138 13.95 -12.38 -4.06
N LEU A 139 13.14 -12.11 -5.06
CA LEU A 139 13.46 -11.12 -6.10
C LEU A 139 13.35 -9.69 -5.57
N PHE A 140 12.47 -9.44 -4.60
CA PHE A 140 12.37 -8.17 -3.90
C PHE A 140 13.66 -7.82 -3.16
N ILE A 141 14.28 -8.78 -2.45
CA ILE A 141 15.57 -8.58 -1.78
C ILE A 141 16.64 -8.17 -2.79
N TRP A 142 16.72 -8.85 -3.94
CA TRP A 142 17.62 -8.47 -5.03
C TRP A 142 17.35 -7.05 -5.54
N SER A 143 16.09 -6.67 -5.75
CA SER A 143 15.71 -5.33 -6.20
C SER A 143 16.22 -4.24 -5.24
N VAL A 144 16.03 -4.43 -3.93
CA VAL A 144 16.52 -3.47 -2.93
C VAL A 144 18.04 -3.50 -2.83
N TRP A 145 18.69 -4.64 -3.03
CA TRP A 145 20.15 -4.74 -3.10
C TRP A 145 20.72 -3.90 -4.25
N PHE A 146 20.17 -4.04 -5.48
CA PHE A 146 20.55 -3.20 -6.62
C PHE A 146 20.33 -1.71 -6.35
N TYR A 147 19.21 -1.38 -5.70
CA TYR A 147 18.93 0.00 -5.30
C TYR A 147 19.97 0.53 -4.32
N ARG A 148 20.30 -0.24 -3.28
CA ARG A 148 21.32 0.10 -2.24
C ARG A 148 22.72 0.26 -2.84
N LYS A 149 23.05 -0.52 -3.86
CA LYS A 149 24.34 -0.46 -4.56
C LYS A 149 24.41 0.63 -5.64
N HIS A 150 23.33 1.32 -5.91
CA HIS A 150 23.22 2.33 -6.99
C HIS A 150 23.52 1.78 -8.40
N ILE A 151 23.22 0.52 -8.68
CA ILE A 151 23.41 -0.15 -9.97
C ILE A 151 22.07 -0.48 -10.65
N LEU A 152 21.16 0.50 -10.65
CA LEU A 152 19.81 0.36 -11.19
C LEU A 152 19.77 0.12 -12.71
N SER A 153 20.86 0.38 -13.43
CA SER A 153 20.99 0.07 -14.86
C SER A 153 20.97 -1.43 -15.16
N GLU A 154 21.30 -2.27 -14.18
CA GLU A 154 21.28 -3.74 -14.34
C GLU A 154 19.94 -4.36 -13.95
N PHE A 155 19.27 -3.82 -12.93
CA PHE A 155 17.97 -4.27 -12.49
C PHE A 155 17.24 -3.14 -11.76
N SER A 156 16.36 -2.48 -12.48
CA SER A 156 15.59 -1.34 -11.96
C SER A 156 14.35 -1.78 -11.18
N LEU A 157 13.71 -0.83 -10.48
CA LEU A 157 12.40 -1.04 -9.87
C LEU A 157 11.33 -1.43 -10.91
N LEU A 158 11.37 -0.85 -12.11
CA LEU A 158 10.44 -1.18 -13.19
C LEU A 158 10.68 -2.61 -13.70
N ASP A 159 11.94 -3.04 -13.80
CA ASP A 159 12.26 -4.42 -14.14
C ASP A 159 11.67 -5.39 -13.12
N PHE A 160 11.93 -5.14 -11.82
CA PHE A 160 11.34 -5.94 -10.73
C PHE A 160 9.81 -6.02 -10.86
N CYS A 161 9.13 -4.88 -10.99
CA CYS A 161 7.67 -4.82 -11.13
C CYS A 161 7.17 -5.63 -12.33
N SER A 162 7.92 -5.68 -13.44
CA SER A 162 7.55 -6.46 -14.62
C SER A 162 7.51 -7.97 -14.36
N PHE A 163 8.36 -8.47 -13.45
CA PHE A 163 8.42 -9.90 -13.08
C PHE A 163 7.33 -10.29 -12.10
N VAL A 164 6.91 -9.37 -11.21
CA VAL A 164 5.96 -9.67 -10.13
C VAL A 164 4.53 -9.19 -10.39
N LYS A 165 4.24 -8.70 -11.60
CA LYS A 165 2.86 -8.40 -12.00
C LYS A 165 2.05 -9.66 -12.21
N LEU A 166 0.75 -9.59 -11.97
CA LEU A 166 -0.18 -10.64 -12.32
C LEU A 166 -0.64 -10.53 -13.78
N ASP A 167 -0.83 -11.67 -14.40
CA ASP A 167 -1.54 -11.80 -15.67
C ASP A 167 -3.07 -11.73 -15.40
N GLN A 168 -3.88 -12.21 -16.33
CA GLN A 168 -5.31 -12.36 -16.10
C GLN A 168 -5.59 -13.34 -14.95
N VAL A 169 -6.41 -12.93 -14.00
CA VAL A 169 -6.79 -13.74 -12.83
C VAL A 169 -8.17 -14.37 -13.05
N SER A 170 -8.23 -15.71 -12.95
CA SER A 170 -9.49 -16.43 -12.87
C SER A 170 -9.98 -16.50 -11.43
N VAL A 171 -11.23 -16.10 -11.18
CA VAL A 171 -11.84 -16.15 -9.84
C VAL A 171 -11.89 -17.57 -9.28
N TYR A 172 -12.11 -18.56 -10.15
CA TYR A 172 -12.23 -19.97 -9.75
C TYR A 172 -10.88 -20.69 -9.59
N ARG A 173 -9.80 -20.11 -10.09
CA ARG A 173 -8.42 -20.63 -9.99
C ARG A 173 -7.42 -19.48 -9.93
N PRO A 174 -7.49 -18.62 -8.90
CA PRO A 174 -6.63 -17.44 -8.81
C PRO A 174 -5.15 -17.80 -8.71
N GLU A 175 -4.81 -18.95 -8.14
CA GLU A 175 -3.46 -19.49 -7.98
C GLU A 175 -2.71 -19.70 -9.32
N ARG A 176 -3.42 -19.89 -10.44
CA ARG A 176 -2.77 -20.00 -11.76
C ARG A 176 -1.95 -18.78 -12.14
N SER A 177 -2.42 -17.59 -11.78
CA SER A 177 -1.68 -16.35 -12.03
C SER A 177 -0.39 -16.30 -11.22
N LEU A 178 -0.40 -16.87 -10.02
CA LEU A 178 0.77 -16.99 -9.14
C LEU A 178 1.77 -18.02 -9.66
N GLU A 179 1.33 -19.12 -10.27
CA GLU A 179 2.21 -20.11 -10.90
C GLU A 179 3.00 -19.49 -12.07
N ASN A 180 2.33 -18.69 -12.91
CA ASN A 180 2.98 -17.98 -14.02
C ASN A 180 4.01 -16.97 -13.49
N MET A 181 3.65 -16.19 -12.49
CA MET A 181 4.55 -15.26 -11.81
C MET A 181 5.75 -16.00 -11.20
N SER A 182 5.52 -17.10 -10.49
CA SER A 182 6.57 -17.92 -9.87
C SER A 182 7.60 -18.41 -10.88
N ARG A 183 7.16 -18.85 -12.06
CA ARG A 183 8.07 -19.27 -13.14
C ARG A 183 8.95 -18.12 -13.65
N ARG A 184 8.36 -16.91 -13.83
CA ARG A 184 9.12 -15.72 -14.24
C ARG A 184 10.14 -15.30 -13.18
N VAL A 185 9.71 -15.22 -11.93
CA VAL A 185 10.57 -14.85 -10.79
C VAL A 185 11.73 -15.84 -10.64
N ARG A 186 11.46 -17.14 -10.64
CA ARG A 186 12.49 -18.18 -10.51
C ARG A 186 13.55 -18.10 -11.59
N ARG A 187 13.14 -17.89 -12.84
CA ARG A 187 14.07 -17.72 -13.97
C ARG A 187 14.97 -16.51 -13.76
N LYS A 188 14.39 -15.40 -13.33
CA LYS A 188 15.16 -14.18 -13.09
C LYS A 188 16.11 -14.30 -11.90
N LEU A 189 15.70 -14.97 -10.84
CA LEU A 189 16.58 -15.28 -9.70
C LEU A 189 17.81 -16.10 -10.12
N GLN A 190 17.61 -17.17 -10.87
CA GLN A 190 18.71 -17.99 -11.38
C GLN A 190 19.68 -17.17 -12.24
N GLU A 191 19.16 -16.26 -13.09
CA GLU A 191 19.98 -15.33 -13.88
C GLU A 191 20.81 -14.42 -13.00
N LEU A 192 20.20 -13.78 -11.98
CA LEU A 192 20.88 -12.85 -11.09
C LEU A 192 21.94 -13.56 -10.22
N GLU A 193 21.62 -14.73 -9.66
CA GLU A 193 22.55 -15.54 -8.87
C GLU A 193 23.78 -15.97 -9.69
N HIS A 194 23.55 -16.36 -10.95
CA HIS A 194 24.62 -16.72 -11.85
C HIS A 194 25.50 -15.51 -12.23
N ARG A 195 24.89 -14.34 -12.43
CA ARG A 195 25.58 -13.11 -12.82
C ARG A 195 26.32 -12.47 -11.65
N HIS A 196 25.78 -12.58 -10.45
CA HIS A 196 26.30 -11.94 -9.22
C HIS A 196 26.56 -12.96 -8.08
N PRO A 197 27.40 -13.99 -8.28
CA PRO A 197 27.58 -15.04 -7.25
C PRO A 197 28.19 -14.50 -5.95
N LYS A 198 28.95 -13.42 -6.02
CA LYS A 198 29.55 -12.76 -4.85
C LYS A 198 28.53 -11.99 -3.99
N ALA A 199 27.37 -11.65 -4.55
CA ALA A 199 26.32 -10.93 -3.85
C ALA A 199 25.47 -11.84 -2.93
N ILE A 200 25.52 -13.17 -3.10
CA ILE A 200 24.66 -14.11 -2.38
C ILE A 200 24.77 -13.95 -0.87
N GLY A 201 25.99 -13.78 -0.33
CA GLY A 201 26.20 -13.54 1.09
C GLY A 201 25.57 -12.24 1.59
N GLU A 202 25.64 -11.17 0.79
CA GLU A 202 25.00 -9.89 1.12
C GLU A 202 23.47 -10.00 1.06
N ILE A 203 22.94 -10.76 0.12
CA ILE A 203 21.48 -11.03 -0.02
C ILE A 203 20.97 -11.76 1.22
N GLU A 204 21.67 -12.78 1.70
CA GLU A 204 21.27 -13.50 2.93
C GLU A 204 21.34 -12.59 4.16
N ALA A 205 22.37 -11.78 4.30
CA ALA A 205 22.47 -10.80 5.39
C ALA A 205 21.33 -9.77 5.33
N MET A 206 20.92 -9.31 4.14
CA MET A 206 19.77 -8.42 3.97
C MET A 206 18.45 -9.05 4.39
N LYS A 207 18.25 -10.35 4.20
CA LYS A 207 17.06 -11.05 4.68
C LYS A 207 16.94 -10.97 6.21
N GLU A 208 18.06 -11.13 6.92
CA GLU A 208 18.11 -10.99 8.38
C GLU A 208 17.83 -9.55 8.82
N GLU A 209 18.46 -8.57 8.17
CA GLU A 209 18.19 -7.15 8.42
C GLU A 209 16.70 -6.82 8.23
N PHE A 210 16.08 -7.30 7.15
CA PHE A 210 14.69 -7.05 6.83
C PHE A 210 13.74 -7.72 7.81
N ALA A 211 14.06 -8.91 8.28
CA ALA A 211 13.29 -9.57 9.33
C ALA A 211 13.25 -8.73 10.62
N GLN A 212 14.37 -8.09 11.00
CA GLN A 212 14.41 -7.17 12.15
C GLN A 212 13.55 -5.91 11.93
N LEU A 213 13.36 -5.49 10.68
CA LEU A 213 12.49 -4.38 10.32
C LEU A 213 11.00 -4.78 10.21
N GLY A 214 10.68 -6.07 10.35
CA GLY A 214 9.32 -6.60 10.21
C GLY A 214 8.93 -6.93 8.76
N VAL A 215 9.91 -7.08 7.87
CA VAL A 215 9.71 -7.50 6.48
C VAL A 215 9.95 -9.00 6.37
N TYR A 216 8.91 -9.74 6.07
CA TYR A 216 8.92 -11.19 5.97
C TYR A 216 8.40 -11.64 4.59
N PRO A 217 8.66 -12.90 4.20
CA PRO A 217 8.08 -13.44 2.97
C PRO A 217 6.56 -13.28 2.88
N ASP A 218 5.85 -13.37 4.01
CA ASP A 218 4.38 -13.34 4.06
C ASP A 218 3.77 -11.94 3.85
N ASN A 219 4.53 -10.87 4.07
CA ASN A 219 4.04 -9.48 4.02
C ASN A 219 4.78 -8.59 3.02
N THR A 220 5.59 -9.17 2.14
CA THR A 220 6.44 -8.43 1.20
C THR A 220 5.66 -7.44 0.34
N TYR A 221 4.40 -7.74 -0.01
CA TYR A 221 3.56 -6.85 -0.82
C TYR A 221 3.37 -5.47 -0.19
N MET A 222 3.49 -5.35 1.14
CA MET A 222 3.41 -4.06 1.83
C MET A 222 4.61 -3.14 1.55
N PHE A 223 5.72 -3.68 1.05
CA PHE A 223 6.98 -2.96 0.82
C PHE A 223 7.34 -2.85 -0.67
N ILE A 224 6.51 -3.38 -1.55
CA ILE A 224 6.62 -3.22 -3.01
C ILE A 224 5.91 -1.93 -3.42
N GLN A 225 6.37 -1.28 -4.49
CA GLN A 225 5.80 -0.04 -5.02
C GLN A 225 4.26 -0.04 -5.00
N GLY A 226 3.67 0.94 -4.30
CA GLY A 226 2.24 0.95 -4.00
C GLY A 226 1.35 0.96 -5.23
N HIS A 227 1.63 1.82 -6.21
CA HIS A 227 0.88 1.84 -7.47
C HIS A 227 0.95 0.51 -8.22
N HIS A 228 2.12 -0.16 -8.21
CA HIS A 228 2.25 -1.48 -8.83
C HIS A 228 1.37 -2.52 -8.12
N ILE A 229 1.39 -2.57 -6.79
CA ILE A 229 0.53 -3.48 -6.01
C ILE A 229 -0.94 -3.19 -6.28
N MET A 230 -1.35 -1.94 -6.31
CA MET A 230 -2.73 -1.57 -6.58
C MET A 230 -3.17 -1.97 -7.99
N ASP A 231 -2.46 -1.53 -9.02
CA ASP A 231 -2.93 -1.62 -10.41
C ASP A 231 -2.60 -2.97 -11.07
N SER A 232 -1.45 -3.55 -10.75
CA SER A 232 -0.94 -4.75 -11.40
C SER A 232 -1.17 -6.04 -10.61
N VAL A 233 -1.65 -5.95 -9.36
CA VAL A 233 -1.91 -7.10 -8.49
C VAL A 233 -3.33 -7.05 -7.95
N VAL A 234 -3.65 -6.12 -7.07
CA VAL A 234 -4.92 -6.10 -6.34
C VAL A 234 -6.11 -5.83 -7.26
N MET A 235 -6.04 -4.82 -8.13
CA MET A 235 -7.13 -4.55 -9.08
C MET A 235 -7.33 -5.69 -10.09
N LYS A 236 -6.25 -6.40 -10.46
CA LYS A 236 -6.33 -7.61 -11.30
C LYS A 236 -7.11 -8.75 -10.64
N LEU A 237 -7.08 -8.81 -9.32
CA LEU A 237 -7.80 -9.78 -8.51
C LEU A 237 -9.23 -9.31 -8.18
N LEU A 238 -9.40 -8.07 -7.71
CA LEU A 238 -10.68 -7.54 -7.25
C LEU A 238 -11.68 -7.35 -8.38
N THR A 239 -11.26 -6.86 -9.54
CA THR A 239 -12.18 -6.57 -10.65
C THR A 239 -12.97 -7.81 -11.09
N PRO A 240 -12.34 -8.96 -11.41
CA PRO A 240 -13.10 -10.15 -11.78
C PRO A 240 -13.92 -10.71 -10.62
N VAL A 241 -13.45 -10.65 -9.36
CA VAL A 241 -14.23 -11.07 -8.18
C VAL A 241 -15.49 -10.24 -8.04
N CYS A 242 -15.38 -8.92 -8.07
CA CYS A 242 -16.54 -8.03 -7.96
C CYS A 242 -17.53 -8.21 -9.14
N ASN A 243 -17.04 -8.51 -10.33
CA ASN A 243 -17.91 -8.80 -11.47
C ASN A 243 -18.70 -10.10 -11.27
N VAL A 244 -18.11 -11.14 -10.68
CA VAL A 244 -18.84 -12.38 -10.34
C VAL A 244 -19.87 -12.08 -9.26
N LEU A 245 -19.49 -11.39 -8.17
CA LEU A 245 -20.41 -11.04 -7.07
C LEU A 245 -21.62 -10.24 -7.54
N ARG A 246 -21.43 -9.30 -8.47
CA ARG A 246 -22.54 -8.55 -9.07
C ARG A 246 -23.51 -9.46 -9.85
N ARG A 247 -22.94 -10.34 -10.68
CA ARG A 247 -23.77 -11.29 -11.47
C ARG A 247 -24.55 -12.26 -10.60
N GLU A 248 -23.94 -12.76 -9.53
CA GLU A 248 -24.63 -13.61 -8.55
C GLU A 248 -25.82 -12.87 -7.94
N ARG A 249 -25.63 -11.62 -7.51
CA ARG A 249 -26.71 -10.83 -6.92
C ARG A 249 -27.81 -10.50 -7.94
N GLU A 250 -27.45 -10.17 -9.17
CA GLU A 250 -28.41 -9.93 -10.25
C GLU A 250 -29.22 -11.19 -10.59
N ALA A 251 -28.58 -12.37 -10.55
CA ALA A 251 -29.28 -13.65 -10.74
C ALA A 251 -30.27 -13.95 -9.60
N GLU A 252 -29.87 -13.71 -8.35
CA GLU A 252 -30.77 -13.84 -7.20
C GLU A 252 -31.97 -12.91 -7.28
N ILE A 253 -31.79 -11.65 -7.67
CA ILE A 253 -32.87 -10.69 -7.88
C ILE A 253 -33.85 -11.23 -8.93
N LYS A 254 -33.33 -11.83 -9.99
CA LYS A 254 -34.17 -12.41 -11.05
C LYS A 254 -34.98 -13.63 -10.56
N GLU A 255 -34.35 -14.49 -9.74
CA GLU A 255 -35.05 -15.67 -9.17
C GLU A 255 -36.15 -15.28 -8.16
N LEU A 256 -35.91 -14.24 -7.37
CA LEU A 256 -36.83 -13.81 -6.31
C LEU A 256 -37.96 -12.92 -6.80
N ALA A 257 -37.86 -12.35 -7.99
CA ALA A 257 -38.86 -11.46 -8.55
C ALA A 257 -40.12 -12.26 -8.98
N GLU A 258 -41.29 -11.84 -8.50
CA GLU A 258 -42.61 -12.46 -8.82
C GLU A 258 -43.11 -12.03 -10.21
N HIS A 259 -42.69 -10.86 -10.72
CA HIS A 259 -43.06 -10.33 -12.02
C HIS A 259 -42.02 -9.32 -12.55
N ASP A 260 -42.05 -9.04 -13.86
CA ASP A 260 -41.08 -8.23 -14.58
C ASP A 260 -40.88 -6.81 -13.98
N MET A 261 -41.95 -6.17 -13.54
CA MET A 261 -41.85 -4.82 -12.96
C MET A 261 -41.06 -4.83 -11.64
N GLN A 262 -41.30 -5.83 -10.81
CA GLN A 262 -40.52 -5.99 -9.56
C GLN A 262 -39.05 -6.26 -9.88
N PHE A 263 -38.76 -7.17 -10.80
CA PHE A 263 -37.38 -7.43 -11.26
C PHE A 263 -36.70 -6.16 -11.72
N HIS A 264 -37.30 -5.37 -12.60
CA HIS A 264 -36.69 -4.14 -13.11
C HIS A 264 -36.46 -3.08 -12.01
N ASN A 265 -37.40 -2.95 -11.08
CA ASN A 265 -37.28 -2.02 -9.97
C ASN A 265 -36.13 -2.41 -9.02
N GLU A 266 -36.05 -3.67 -8.60
CA GLU A 266 -35.03 -4.20 -7.71
C GLU A 266 -33.66 -4.17 -8.37
N LEU A 267 -33.54 -4.57 -9.64
CA LEU A 267 -32.30 -4.52 -10.39
C LEU A 267 -31.79 -3.07 -10.51
N THR A 268 -32.64 -2.13 -10.86
CA THR A 268 -32.30 -0.71 -10.97
C THR A 268 -31.87 -0.16 -9.61
N SER A 269 -32.57 -0.52 -8.54
CA SER A 269 -32.26 -0.14 -7.17
C SER A 269 -30.89 -0.65 -6.75
N TYR A 270 -30.57 -1.90 -7.04
CA TYR A 270 -29.27 -2.52 -6.77
C TYR A 270 -28.14 -1.84 -7.55
N GLN A 271 -28.29 -1.70 -8.87
CA GLN A 271 -27.26 -1.13 -9.74
C GLN A 271 -26.90 0.33 -9.39
N ARG A 272 -27.89 1.12 -8.98
CA ARG A 272 -27.66 2.53 -8.57
C ARG A 272 -26.86 2.68 -7.28
N ARG A 273 -26.80 1.65 -6.45
CA ARG A 273 -26.07 1.69 -5.16
C ARG A 273 -24.67 1.09 -5.24
N GLN A 274 -24.33 0.48 -6.36
CA GLN A 274 -22.98 -0.04 -6.57
C GLN A 274 -21.96 1.08 -6.71
N LEU A 275 -20.76 0.84 -6.24
CA LEU A 275 -19.63 1.75 -6.37
C LEU A 275 -18.53 1.13 -7.25
N GLY A 276 -17.74 1.96 -7.89
CA GLY A 276 -16.52 1.52 -8.58
C GLY A 276 -15.53 0.89 -7.61
N VAL A 277 -14.98 -0.26 -7.96
CA VAL A 277 -14.04 -0.99 -7.10
C VAL A 277 -12.80 -0.15 -6.79
N ASP A 278 -12.29 0.57 -7.79
CA ASP A 278 -11.15 1.49 -7.68
C ASP A 278 -11.43 2.63 -6.70
N ILE A 279 -12.66 3.17 -6.73
CA ILE A 279 -13.08 4.25 -5.82
C ILE A 279 -13.13 3.72 -4.38
N VAL A 280 -13.75 2.55 -4.17
CA VAL A 280 -13.86 1.94 -2.84
C VAL A 280 -12.47 1.60 -2.30
N LEU A 281 -11.61 0.97 -3.12
CA LEU A 281 -10.25 0.59 -2.73
C LEU A 281 -9.43 1.80 -2.26
N ARG A 282 -9.58 2.95 -2.91
CA ARG A 282 -8.87 4.19 -2.53
C ARG A 282 -9.48 4.93 -1.35
N LYS A 283 -10.74 4.63 -0.96
CA LYS A 283 -11.49 5.40 0.03
C LYS A 283 -11.84 4.66 1.31
N HIS A 284 -11.76 3.32 1.33
CA HIS A 284 -12.02 2.56 2.55
C HIS A 284 -10.96 2.85 3.63
N THR A 285 -11.30 2.52 4.87
CA THR A 285 -10.43 2.69 6.04
C THR A 285 -10.20 1.40 6.83
N SER A 286 -10.62 0.26 6.28
CA SER A 286 -10.54 -1.06 6.95
C SER A 286 -9.11 -1.56 7.12
N TYR A 287 -8.11 -0.88 6.53
CA TYR A 287 -6.68 -1.13 6.74
C TYR A 287 -6.17 -0.74 8.14
N LYS A 288 -6.98 -0.07 8.96
CA LYS A 288 -6.60 0.33 10.32
C LYS A 288 -6.18 -0.84 11.21
N GLU A 289 -6.64 -2.05 10.90
CA GLU A 289 -6.25 -3.26 11.61
C GLU A 289 -4.87 -3.80 11.22
N SER A 290 -4.23 -3.23 10.18
CA SER A 290 -2.90 -3.68 9.77
C SER A 290 -1.83 -3.36 10.83
N PRO A 291 -0.85 -4.27 11.03
CA PRO A 291 0.21 -4.05 12.03
C PRO A 291 1.01 -2.77 11.80
N LEU A 292 1.25 -2.41 10.54
CA LEU A 292 1.99 -1.19 10.19
C LEU A 292 1.20 0.08 10.53
N TYR A 293 -0.14 0.06 10.38
CA TYR A 293 -0.98 1.18 10.78
C TYR A 293 -0.95 1.38 12.30
N LYS A 294 -1.02 0.29 13.08
CA LYS A 294 -0.89 0.33 14.55
C LYS A 294 0.48 0.88 14.98
N ARG A 295 1.51 0.64 14.19
CA ARG A 295 2.84 1.23 14.42
C ARG A 295 2.83 2.75 14.20
N LEU A 296 2.20 3.23 13.13
CA LEU A 296 1.99 4.67 12.90
C LEU A 296 1.22 5.32 14.06
N GLU A 297 0.13 4.72 14.52
CA GLU A 297 -0.60 5.19 15.69
C GLU A 297 0.31 5.34 16.92
N SER A 298 1.18 4.37 17.14
CA SER A 298 2.12 4.39 18.27
C SER A 298 3.13 5.54 18.17
N ASP A 299 3.60 5.85 16.96
CA ASP A 299 4.53 6.96 16.74
C ASP A 299 3.84 8.31 16.97
N ILE A 300 2.61 8.49 16.50
CA ILE A 300 1.82 9.70 16.75
C ILE A 300 1.58 9.87 18.25
N ARG A 301 1.20 8.80 18.97
CA ARG A 301 1.04 8.85 20.44
C ARG A 301 2.33 9.25 21.16
N ARG A 302 3.47 8.74 20.70
CA ARG A 302 4.78 9.08 21.28
C ARG A 302 5.12 10.55 21.02
N PHE A 303 4.88 11.04 19.83
CA PHE A 303 5.08 12.44 19.47
C PHE A 303 4.21 13.35 20.38
N LEU A 304 2.93 13.06 20.52
CA LEU A 304 2.01 13.87 21.33
C LEU A 304 2.44 13.92 22.80
N LYS A 305 2.88 12.82 23.39
CA LYS A 305 3.43 12.80 24.76
C LYS A 305 4.68 13.65 24.93
N HIS A 306 5.38 13.99 23.85
CA HIS A 306 6.57 14.86 23.92
C HIS A 306 6.26 16.34 23.80
N ILE A 307 5.08 16.68 23.30
CA ILE A 307 4.68 18.07 23.08
C ILE A 307 3.65 18.58 24.08
N ASP A 308 3.04 17.69 24.84
CA ASP A 308 2.19 17.98 26.00
C ASP A 308 3.05 18.22 27.24
#